data_094536796369cd16757e2062d8d6afde
#
_entry.id   094536796369cd16757e2062d8d6afde
#
_cell.length_a   1.000
_cell.length_b   1.000
_cell.length_c   1.000
_cell.angle_alpha   90.00
_cell.angle_beta   90.00
_cell.angle_gamma   90.00
#
_symmetry.space_group_name_H-M   'P 1'
#
loop_
_entity.id
_entity.type
_entity.pdbx_description
1 polymer ?
#
loop_
_entity_poly.entity_id
_entity_poly.type
_entity_poly.pdbx_seq_one_letter_code
_entity_poly.pdbx_strand_id
1 'polypeptide(L)'
;MTDIAQFSTGTTWPEIATDILAIEDRHTSGAYPKRPMAIVRGEGSRVRDADGRTYLDMTSGQGVALLGHSHPRIVEAIQRQAERLITCPEIFYNDQRARLLERLAEHTPEGLTRYFLCNSGAEAVEGAMKLARMVTGRKQILAAQRGFHGRTLGALSATWNPRYRDPFLPLLPGVMHISYEDIGAAERAISASTAAVILEVIQGEGGVHPASLEFLTAVRDLCSKRGALLILDEVQTGLGRTGAWFACDAMGIQPDVLCLGKGIAGGLPMGVVCWSESLGRMKEGSHGSTLGGNPLACAAALATLDVLEEEDLPNRSHALGERLLKEFGGANHPLVREIRGRGLMIGIDLRQRVTPALKGLMTRGVLALPAGPTVLRLLPPLIVQQSELDHVRQAIFEVLEEINDGRDID
;
A
#
# COMPACT_ATOMS: atom_id res chain seq x y z
N MET A 1 -9.11 36.00 -4.64
CA MET A 1 -10.15 35.39 -5.47
C MET A 1 -9.73 35.59 -6.91
N THR A 2 -8.89 34.70 -7.42
CA THR A 2 -8.45 34.68 -8.82
C THR A 2 -9.05 33.43 -9.47
N ASP A 3 -9.79 33.71 -10.48
CA ASP A 3 -10.68 32.86 -11.25
C ASP A 3 -9.92 31.65 -11.84
N ILE A 4 -10.16 30.43 -11.33
CA ILE A 4 -9.63 29.16 -11.87
C ILE A 4 -10.47 28.69 -13.08
N ALA A 5 -11.23 29.59 -13.69
CA ALA A 5 -12.20 29.29 -14.76
C ALA A 5 -11.66 29.43 -16.19
N GLN A 6 -10.34 29.38 -16.44
CA GLN A 6 -9.79 29.51 -17.80
C GLN A 6 -8.79 28.45 -18.20
N PHE A 7 -9.17 27.16 -18.03
CA PHE A 7 -8.62 26.09 -18.89
C PHE A 7 -9.76 25.38 -19.61
N SER A 8 -10.53 26.12 -20.41
CA SER A 8 -11.39 25.52 -21.41
C SER A 8 -10.58 25.31 -22.69
N THR A 9 -9.85 24.24 -22.79
CA THR A 9 -9.49 23.70 -24.11
C THR A 9 -10.72 22.97 -24.61
N GLY A 10 -11.29 23.44 -25.71
CA GLY A 10 -12.59 23.11 -26.27
C GLY A 10 -12.76 21.66 -26.78
N THR A 11 -12.55 20.68 -25.94
CA THR A 11 -12.92 19.28 -26.21
C THR A 11 -13.97 18.89 -25.16
N THR A 12 -15.20 18.65 -25.61
CA THR A 12 -16.28 18.18 -24.74
C THR A 12 -16.03 16.72 -24.36
N TRP A 13 -15.91 16.45 -23.06
CA TRP A 13 -15.60 15.15 -22.46
C TRP A 13 -16.50 13.95 -22.87
N PRO A 14 -17.78 14.12 -23.33
CA PRO A 14 -18.63 12.98 -23.73
C PRO A 14 -18.17 12.22 -24.97
N GLU A 15 -17.50 12.89 -25.93
CA GLU A 15 -16.95 12.21 -27.12
C GLU A 15 -15.69 11.37 -26.81
N ILE A 16 -15.04 11.67 -25.68
CA ILE A 16 -13.78 11.01 -25.28
C ILE A 16 -14.05 9.66 -24.60
N ALA A 17 -15.22 9.44 -23.96
CA ALA A 17 -15.45 8.25 -23.13
C ALA A 17 -15.39 6.94 -23.92
N THR A 18 -16.01 6.88 -25.08
CA THR A 18 -16.04 5.68 -25.93
C THR A 18 -14.65 5.39 -26.50
N ASP A 19 -13.90 6.43 -26.82
CA ASP A 19 -12.55 6.31 -27.37
C ASP A 19 -11.52 5.91 -26.28
N ILE A 20 -11.67 6.35 -25.02
CA ILE A 20 -10.71 6.05 -23.94
C ILE A 20 -10.58 4.53 -23.76
N LEU A 21 -11.68 3.81 -23.59
CA LEU A 21 -11.68 2.37 -23.39
C LEU A 21 -11.06 1.65 -24.60
N ALA A 22 -11.50 1.99 -25.81
CA ALA A 22 -11.01 1.38 -27.04
C ALA A 22 -9.52 1.66 -27.29
N ILE A 23 -9.07 2.89 -27.02
CA ILE A 23 -7.65 3.28 -27.16
C ILE A 23 -6.80 2.53 -26.15
N GLU A 24 -7.20 2.51 -24.87
CA GLU A 24 -6.46 1.81 -23.86
C GLU A 24 -6.42 0.30 -24.10
N ASP A 25 -7.53 -0.34 -24.50
CA ASP A 25 -7.54 -1.77 -24.80
C ASP A 25 -6.65 -2.13 -25.99
N ARG A 26 -6.56 -1.23 -26.96
CA ARG A 26 -5.69 -1.43 -28.14
C ARG A 26 -4.20 -1.32 -27.80
N HIS A 27 -3.81 -0.47 -26.86
CA HIS A 27 -2.42 -0.07 -26.65
C HIS A 27 -1.81 -0.51 -25.33
N THR A 28 -2.62 -1.01 -24.36
CA THR A 28 -2.07 -1.46 -23.09
C THR A 28 -1.45 -2.86 -23.18
N SER A 29 -0.62 -3.16 -22.19
CA SER A 29 0.07 -4.46 -22.10
C SER A 29 -0.85 -5.66 -21.83
N GLY A 30 -2.13 -5.46 -21.48
CA GLY A 30 -3.05 -6.52 -21.06
C GLY A 30 -2.73 -7.15 -19.68
N ALA A 31 -1.78 -6.62 -18.95
CA ALA A 31 -1.37 -7.16 -17.65
C ALA A 31 -2.44 -7.04 -16.55
N TYR A 32 -3.41 -6.14 -16.72
CA TYR A 32 -4.47 -5.89 -15.74
C TYR A 32 -5.86 -6.21 -16.31
N PRO A 33 -6.70 -6.98 -15.57
CA PRO A 33 -8.12 -7.07 -15.90
C PRO A 33 -8.79 -5.73 -15.57
N LYS A 34 -9.19 -4.98 -16.59
CA LYS A 34 -9.82 -3.69 -16.44
C LYS A 34 -11.31 -3.82 -16.11
N ARG A 35 -11.84 -2.87 -15.36
CA ARG A 35 -13.27 -2.66 -15.21
C ARG A 35 -13.75 -1.77 -16.37
N PRO A 36 -14.98 -1.97 -16.91
CA PRO A 36 -15.46 -1.23 -18.07
C PRO A 36 -15.91 0.21 -17.70
N MET A 37 -14.98 1.01 -17.19
CA MET A 37 -15.21 2.41 -16.83
C MET A 37 -13.94 3.23 -17.01
N ALA A 38 -14.06 4.48 -17.43
CA ALA A 38 -12.95 5.42 -17.55
C ALA A 38 -13.05 6.45 -16.44
N ILE A 39 -12.21 6.36 -15.41
CA ILE A 39 -12.15 7.34 -14.32
C ILE A 39 -11.38 8.57 -14.80
N VAL A 40 -12.02 9.74 -14.74
CA VAL A 40 -11.47 11.00 -15.28
C VAL A 40 -11.31 12.10 -14.23
N ARG A 41 -11.94 11.96 -13.06
CA ARG A 41 -11.84 12.94 -11.96
C ARG A 41 -11.87 12.24 -10.61
N GLY A 42 -11.20 12.82 -9.63
CA GLY A 42 -11.27 12.39 -8.24
C GLY A 42 -11.22 13.58 -7.29
N GLU A 43 -11.96 13.51 -6.18
CA GLU A 43 -11.99 14.51 -5.13
C GLU A 43 -12.34 13.84 -3.80
N GLY A 44 -11.49 14.00 -2.78
CA GLY A 44 -11.68 13.36 -1.49
C GLY A 44 -11.80 11.83 -1.62
N SER A 45 -12.86 11.26 -1.06
CA SER A 45 -13.20 9.83 -1.12
C SER A 45 -13.91 9.40 -2.42
N ARG A 46 -14.06 10.29 -3.40
CA ARG A 46 -14.90 10.05 -4.57
C ARG A 46 -14.11 10.12 -5.86
N VAL A 47 -14.51 9.27 -6.81
CA VAL A 47 -14.04 9.33 -8.19
C VAL A 47 -15.24 9.42 -9.13
N ARG A 48 -15.02 10.01 -10.31
CA ARG A 48 -16.05 10.17 -11.33
C ARG A 48 -15.57 9.60 -12.65
N ASP A 49 -16.44 8.83 -13.31
CA ASP A 49 -16.15 8.30 -14.63
C ASP A 49 -16.51 9.33 -15.76
N ALA A 50 -16.13 8.97 -16.97
CA ALA A 50 -16.38 9.79 -18.15
C ALA A 50 -17.89 9.95 -18.49
N ASP A 51 -18.73 9.01 -18.02
CA ASP A 51 -20.19 9.07 -18.17
C ASP A 51 -20.86 9.95 -17.10
N GLY A 52 -20.06 10.49 -16.20
CA GLY A 52 -20.51 11.40 -15.15
C GLY A 52 -21.00 10.71 -13.86
N ARG A 53 -20.93 9.37 -13.75
CA ARG A 53 -21.26 8.66 -12.51
C ARG A 53 -20.17 8.88 -11.47
N THR A 54 -20.61 9.04 -10.24
CA THR A 54 -19.73 9.22 -9.08
C THR A 54 -19.73 7.96 -8.24
N TYR A 55 -18.53 7.55 -7.78
CA TYR A 55 -18.32 6.39 -6.95
C TYR A 55 -17.59 6.76 -5.66
N LEU A 56 -17.98 6.15 -4.54
CA LEU A 56 -17.15 6.12 -3.34
C LEU A 56 -15.97 5.16 -3.56
N ASP A 57 -14.76 5.70 -3.48
CA ASP A 57 -13.55 4.93 -3.72
C ASP A 57 -13.00 4.31 -2.42
N MET A 58 -13.46 3.09 -2.13
CA MET A 58 -12.91 2.29 -1.04
C MET A 58 -11.66 1.52 -1.46
N THR A 59 -11.03 1.91 -2.58
CA THR A 59 -9.75 1.35 -3.04
C THR A 59 -8.58 2.29 -2.80
N SER A 60 -8.82 3.61 -2.74
CA SER A 60 -7.80 4.67 -2.70
C SER A 60 -6.67 4.44 -3.72
N GLY A 61 -7.00 4.01 -4.95
CA GLY A 61 -5.96 3.65 -5.91
C GLY A 61 -5.04 2.53 -5.42
N GLN A 62 -5.59 1.47 -4.82
CA GLN A 62 -4.88 0.37 -4.15
C GLN A 62 -4.11 0.78 -2.88
N GLY A 63 -4.69 1.69 -2.09
CA GLY A 63 -4.11 2.18 -0.84
C GLY A 63 -3.10 3.32 -1.01
N VAL A 64 -3.13 3.99 -2.16
CA VAL A 64 -2.20 5.08 -2.50
C VAL A 64 -2.74 6.45 -2.06
N ALA A 65 -4.02 6.76 -2.36
CA ALA A 65 -4.62 8.04 -2.04
C ALA A 65 -5.05 8.11 -0.56
N LEU A 66 -4.08 8.14 0.36
CA LEU A 66 -4.35 8.20 1.80
C LEU A 66 -5.20 9.42 2.18
N LEU A 67 -4.89 10.57 1.60
CA LEU A 67 -5.59 11.84 1.82
C LEU A 67 -6.74 12.06 0.82
N GLY A 68 -7.17 10.99 0.13
CA GLY A 68 -8.14 11.10 -0.95
C GLY A 68 -7.53 11.66 -2.24
N HIS A 69 -8.41 11.83 -3.22
CA HIS A 69 -8.04 12.33 -4.54
C HIS A 69 -7.95 13.86 -4.53
N SER A 70 -6.98 14.39 -5.26
CA SER A 70 -6.80 15.83 -5.49
C SER A 70 -6.80 16.68 -4.20
N HIS A 71 -6.15 16.18 -3.13
CA HIS A 71 -6.10 16.90 -1.86
C HIS A 71 -5.44 18.27 -2.06
N PRO A 72 -6.09 19.40 -1.62
CA PRO A 72 -5.65 20.76 -1.96
C PRO A 72 -4.20 21.05 -1.59
N ARG A 73 -3.74 20.61 -0.41
CA ARG A 73 -2.36 20.84 0.04
C ARG A 73 -1.32 20.09 -0.80
N ILE A 74 -1.65 18.86 -1.25
CA ILE A 74 -0.76 18.12 -2.15
C ILE A 74 -0.70 18.78 -3.51
N VAL A 75 -1.86 19.17 -4.08
CA VAL A 75 -1.93 19.88 -5.36
C VAL A 75 -1.12 21.18 -5.31
N GLU A 76 -1.28 21.99 -4.26
CA GLU A 76 -0.54 23.23 -4.07
C GLU A 76 0.98 22.98 -3.95
N ALA A 77 1.40 21.96 -3.17
CA ALA A 77 2.81 21.63 -3.02
C ALA A 77 3.44 21.20 -4.36
N ILE A 78 2.73 20.41 -5.15
CA ILE A 78 3.14 19.98 -6.49
C ILE A 78 3.27 21.20 -7.42
N GLN A 79 2.25 22.09 -7.48
CA GLN A 79 2.28 23.29 -8.32
C GLN A 79 3.45 24.19 -8.00
N ARG A 80 3.63 24.54 -6.73
CA ARG A 80 4.75 25.39 -6.28
C ARG A 80 6.12 24.77 -6.57
N GLN A 81 6.25 23.46 -6.37
CA GLN A 81 7.53 22.80 -6.61
C GLN A 81 7.82 22.60 -8.10
N ALA A 82 6.79 22.38 -8.92
CA ALA A 82 6.93 22.29 -10.37
C ALA A 82 7.49 23.57 -11.01
N GLU A 83 7.13 24.74 -10.48
CA GLU A 83 7.65 26.03 -10.90
C GLU A 83 9.13 26.26 -10.52
N ARG A 84 9.65 25.53 -9.52
CA ARG A 84 11.01 25.70 -9.00
C ARG A 84 12.00 24.69 -9.59
N LEU A 85 11.73 23.40 -9.38
CA LEU A 85 12.62 22.32 -9.81
C LEU A 85 11.88 20.97 -9.71
N ILE A 86 11.70 20.29 -10.83
CA ILE A 86 11.04 18.99 -10.87
C ILE A 86 11.98 17.85 -10.51
N THR A 87 13.18 17.85 -11.07
CA THR A 87 14.15 16.75 -10.90
C THR A 87 15.51 17.27 -10.44
N CYS A 88 16.14 16.54 -9.52
CA CYS A 88 17.51 16.77 -9.06
C CYS A 88 18.11 15.42 -8.66
N PRO A 89 19.12 14.91 -9.38
CA PRO A 89 19.72 13.63 -9.04
C PRO A 89 20.41 13.68 -7.67
N GLU A 90 20.50 12.51 -7.02
CA GLU A 90 20.99 12.42 -5.63
C GLU A 90 22.48 12.76 -5.47
N ILE A 91 23.22 12.87 -6.57
CA ILE A 91 24.60 13.39 -6.56
C ILE A 91 24.70 14.88 -6.14
N PHE A 92 23.58 15.60 -6.15
CA PHE A 92 23.47 16.97 -5.63
C PHE A 92 22.56 17.00 -4.40
N TYR A 93 22.89 17.85 -3.43
CA TYR A 93 22.02 18.14 -2.31
C TYR A 93 20.79 18.92 -2.78
N ASN A 94 19.62 18.65 -2.14
CA ASN A 94 18.37 19.33 -2.47
C ASN A 94 17.57 19.63 -1.19
N ASP A 95 16.95 20.80 -1.14
CA ASP A 95 16.22 21.31 0.02
C ASP A 95 14.98 20.46 0.37
N GLN A 96 14.19 20.03 -0.63
CA GLN A 96 13.00 19.25 -0.39
C GLN A 96 13.36 17.85 0.10
N ARG A 97 14.39 17.25 -0.47
CA ARG A 97 14.90 15.95 -0.03
C ARG A 97 15.42 16.01 1.40
N ALA A 98 16.21 17.02 1.73
CA ALA A 98 16.75 17.18 3.08
C ALA A 98 15.64 17.29 4.14
N ARG A 99 14.62 18.13 3.88
CA ARG A 99 13.44 18.27 4.77
C ARG A 99 12.67 16.96 4.88
N LEU A 100 12.46 16.24 3.77
CA LEU A 100 11.74 14.96 3.82
C LEU A 100 12.48 13.94 4.67
N LEU A 101 13.81 13.84 4.55
CA LEU A 101 14.61 12.92 5.35
C LEU A 101 14.54 13.26 6.84
N GLU A 102 14.55 14.55 7.19
CA GLU A 102 14.36 15.03 8.56
C GLU A 102 12.97 14.66 9.11
N ARG A 103 11.90 14.95 8.34
CA ARG A 103 10.53 14.60 8.73
C ARG A 103 10.29 13.08 8.85
N LEU A 104 10.91 12.29 7.98
CA LEU A 104 10.85 10.83 8.11
C LEU A 104 11.51 10.35 9.41
N ALA A 105 12.62 10.98 9.81
CA ALA A 105 13.31 10.61 11.06
C ALA A 105 12.48 10.91 12.32
N GLU A 106 11.54 11.85 12.27
CA GLU A 106 10.63 12.16 13.37
C GLU A 106 9.52 11.12 13.54
N HIS A 107 9.14 10.42 12.47
CA HIS A 107 7.99 9.51 12.45
C HIS A 107 8.35 8.03 12.35
N THR A 108 9.48 7.70 11.69
CA THR A 108 9.90 6.29 11.56
C THR A 108 10.29 5.71 12.92
N PRO A 109 10.12 4.37 13.13
CA PRO A 109 10.50 3.71 14.38
C PRO A 109 11.89 4.11 14.85
N GLU A 110 12.05 4.27 16.17
CA GLU A 110 13.28 4.75 16.81
C GLU A 110 14.52 4.01 16.28
N GLY A 111 15.58 4.76 15.96
CA GLY A 111 16.84 4.21 15.44
C GLY A 111 16.87 3.96 13.93
N LEU A 112 15.76 4.07 13.20
CA LEU A 112 15.75 4.05 11.73
C LEU A 112 16.06 5.46 11.18
N THR A 113 17.34 5.78 11.02
CA THR A 113 17.80 7.13 10.68
C THR A 113 18.52 7.22 9.33
N ARG A 114 18.59 6.12 8.61
CA ARG A 114 19.17 6.05 7.24
C ARG A 114 18.07 5.77 6.24
N TYR A 115 18.12 6.45 5.11
CA TYR A 115 17.08 6.38 4.09
C TYR A 115 17.69 6.27 2.69
N PHE A 116 17.02 5.49 1.83
CA PHE A 116 17.22 5.51 0.39
C PHE A 116 15.87 5.75 -0.27
N LEU A 117 15.79 6.81 -1.07
CA LEU A 117 14.58 7.19 -1.79
C LEU A 117 14.58 6.59 -3.19
N CYS A 118 13.44 6.00 -3.57
CA CYS A 118 13.23 5.38 -4.88
C CYS A 118 11.82 5.71 -5.40
N ASN A 119 11.30 4.99 -6.41
CA ASN A 119 10.07 5.40 -7.10
C ASN A 119 8.88 4.47 -6.82
N SER A 120 9.08 3.38 -6.14
CA SER A 120 8.02 2.40 -5.84
C SER A 120 8.35 1.54 -4.62
N GLY A 121 7.29 0.92 -4.04
CA GLY A 121 7.48 -0.07 -2.99
C GLY A 121 8.29 -1.30 -3.45
N ALA A 122 8.17 -1.69 -4.72
CA ALA A 122 8.98 -2.79 -5.26
C ALA A 122 10.48 -2.43 -5.28
N GLU A 123 10.84 -1.20 -5.69
CA GLU A 123 12.22 -0.71 -5.60
C GLU A 123 12.70 -0.62 -4.14
N ALA A 124 11.83 -0.22 -3.21
CA ALA A 124 12.17 -0.23 -1.80
C ALA A 124 12.50 -1.64 -1.29
N VAL A 125 11.69 -2.63 -1.65
CA VAL A 125 11.96 -4.04 -1.31
C VAL A 125 13.27 -4.52 -1.95
N GLU A 126 13.55 -4.21 -3.21
CA GLU A 126 14.84 -4.51 -3.87
C GLU A 126 16.02 -3.89 -3.11
N GLY A 127 15.91 -2.62 -2.73
CA GLY A 127 16.90 -1.91 -1.94
C GLY A 127 17.14 -2.56 -0.58
N ALA A 128 16.08 -2.93 0.14
CA ALA A 128 16.14 -3.59 1.43
C ALA A 128 16.80 -4.99 1.34
N MET A 129 16.44 -5.78 0.33
CA MET A 129 17.06 -7.10 0.10
C MET A 129 18.54 -6.99 -0.26
N LYS A 130 18.92 -6.00 -1.07
CA LYS A 130 20.33 -5.71 -1.40
C LYS A 130 21.10 -5.26 -0.17
N LEU A 131 20.55 -4.35 0.62
CA LEU A 131 21.14 -3.89 1.89
C LEU A 131 21.39 -5.09 2.81
N ALA A 132 20.38 -5.93 3.02
CA ALA A 132 20.51 -7.09 3.90
C ALA A 132 21.64 -8.04 3.46
N ARG A 133 21.73 -8.36 2.18
CA ARG A 133 22.81 -9.18 1.63
C ARG A 133 24.19 -8.52 1.77
N MET A 134 24.26 -7.21 1.58
CA MET A 134 25.52 -6.46 1.68
C MET A 134 26.03 -6.42 3.11
N VAL A 135 25.15 -6.11 4.07
CA VAL A 135 25.53 -5.94 5.49
C VAL A 135 25.89 -7.29 6.13
N THR A 136 25.10 -8.32 5.85
CA THR A 136 25.32 -9.65 6.47
C THR A 136 26.33 -10.52 5.73
N GLY A 137 26.64 -10.22 4.47
CA GLY A 137 27.43 -11.10 3.60
C GLY A 137 26.70 -12.40 3.21
N ARG A 138 25.44 -12.58 3.63
CA ARG A 138 24.65 -13.80 3.42
C ARG A 138 23.74 -13.64 2.21
N LYS A 139 23.19 -14.76 1.70
CA LYS A 139 22.40 -14.74 0.46
C LYS A 139 20.94 -15.12 0.65
N GLN A 140 20.62 -15.88 1.72
CA GLN A 140 19.27 -16.38 1.92
C GLN A 140 18.33 -15.25 2.42
N ILE A 141 17.18 -15.12 1.78
CA ILE A 141 16.07 -14.26 2.20
C ILE A 141 14.87 -15.16 2.45
N LEU A 142 14.22 -15.01 3.58
CA LEU A 142 12.97 -15.68 3.91
C LEU A 142 11.83 -14.70 3.78
N ALA A 143 10.76 -15.09 3.08
CA ALA A 143 9.52 -14.35 2.97
C ALA A 143 8.35 -15.20 3.48
N ALA A 144 7.20 -14.61 3.72
CA ALA A 144 6.03 -15.36 4.16
C ALA A 144 5.20 -15.89 2.98
N GLN A 145 4.60 -17.07 3.14
CA GLN A 145 3.51 -17.52 2.28
C GLN A 145 2.37 -16.49 2.31
N ARG A 146 1.69 -16.30 1.18
CA ARG A 146 0.68 -15.25 0.92
C ARG A 146 1.23 -13.81 0.92
N GLY A 147 2.52 -13.58 1.19
CA GLY A 147 3.14 -12.26 1.15
C GLY A 147 3.18 -11.69 -0.27
N PHE A 148 3.08 -10.36 -0.37
CA PHE A 148 3.22 -9.61 -1.62
C PHE A 148 4.19 -8.45 -1.42
N HIS A 149 5.31 -8.48 -2.14
CA HIS A 149 6.41 -7.53 -1.98
C HIS A 149 6.76 -6.77 -3.27
N GLY A 150 6.06 -7.02 -4.36
CA GLY A 150 6.24 -6.33 -5.64
C GLY A 150 6.34 -7.25 -6.84
N ARG A 151 6.62 -6.64 -8.01
CA ARG A 151 6.59 -7.30 -9.32
C ARG A 151 7.91 -7.22 -10.08
N THR A 152 8.94 -6.54 -9.58
CA THR A 152 10.32 -6.65 -10.10
C THR A 152 10.87 -8.03 -9.77
N LEU A 153 11.82 -8.55 -10.51
CA LEU A 153 12.24 -9.95 -10.37
C LEU A 153 12.73 -10.31 -8.96
N GLY A 154 13.45 -9.42 -8.26
CA GLY A 154 13.86 -9.65 -6.87
C GLY A 154 12.68 -9.58 -5.89
N ALA A 155 11.86 -8.53 -5.96
CA ALA A 155 10.67 -8.40 -5.12
C ALA A 155 9.63 -9.49 -5.42
N LEU A 156 9.51 -9.89 -6.70
CA LEU A 156 8.66 -11.01 -7.14
C LEU A 156 9.14 -12.34 -6.55
N SER A 157 10.44 -12.51 -6.36
CA SER A 157 10.99 -13.68 -5.70
C SER A 157 10.51 -13.84 -4.26
N ALA A 158 10.31 -12.72 -3.54
CA ALA A 158 9.74 -12.68 -2.19
C ALA A 158 8.20 -12.74 -2.18
N THR A 159 7.53 -12.38 -3.27
CA THR A 159 6.08 -12.51 -3.43
C THR A 159 5.68 -13.98 -3.55
N TRP A 160 4.64 -14.42 -2.81
CA TRP A 160 4.28 -15.83 -2.71
C TRP A 160 3.48 -16.37 -3.91
N ASN A 161 2.49 -15.63 -4.41
CA ASN A 161 1.47 -16.17 -5.30
C ASN A 161 2.05 -16.74 -6.61
N PRO A 162 1.90 -18.06 -6.87
CA PRO A 162 2.43 -18.72 -8.07
C PRO A 162 1.94 -18.06 -9.38
N ARG A 163 0.70 -17.58 -9.43
CA ARG A 163 0.15 -16.89 -10.61
C ARG A 163 1.02 -15.71 -11.06
N TYR A 164 1.71 -15.06 -10.12
CA TYR A 164 2.59 -13.94 -10.42
C TYR A 164 4.02 -14.37 -10.76
N ARG A 165 4.46 -15.48 -10.19
CA ARG A 165 5.85 -15.96 -10.23
C ARG A 165 6.15 -16.89 -11.39
N ASP A 166 5.25 -17.86 -11.64
CA ASP A 166 5.52 -18.99 -12.54
C ASP A 166 5.88 -18.57 -13.97
N PRO A 167 5.26 -17.51 -14.57
CA PRO A 167 5.64 -17.04 -15.90
C PRO A 167 7.08 -16.51 -15.99
N PHE A 168 7.74 -16.21 -14.86
CA PHE A 168 9.04 -15.53 -14.82
C PHE A 168 10.15 -16.38 -14.18
N LEU A 169 9.92 -17.68 -14.02
CA LEU A 169 10.95 -18.59 -13.50
C LEU A 169 12.10 -18.78 -14.50
N PRO A 170 13.38 -18.87 -14.04
CA PRO A 170 13.81 -18.86 -12.65
C PRO A 170 13.91 -17.44 -12.08
N LEU A 171 13.49 -17.27 -10.82
CA LEU A 171 13.60 -16.01 -10.08
C LEU A 171 14.94 -15.95 -9.30
N LEU A 172 15.09 -14.91 -8.46
CA LEU A 172 16.30 -14.68 -7.68
C LEU A 172 16.60 -15.89 -6.76
N PRO A 173 17.77 -16.54 -6.87
CA PRO A 173 18.11 -17.67 -6.03
C PRO A 173 18.31 -17.27 -4.57
N GLY A 174 18.04 -18.23 -3.67
CA GLY A 174 18.19 -18.03 -2.23
C GLY A 174 17.01 -17.34 -1.55
N VAL A 175 15.90 -17.10 -2.25
CA VAL A 175 14.64 -16.65 -1.64
C VAL A 175 13.75 -17.87 -1.38
N MET A 176 13.31 -18.03 -0.13
CA MET A 176 12.46 -19.13 0.33
C MET A 176 11.24 -18.59 1.06
N HIS A 177 10.17 -19.37 1.12
CA HIS A 177 8.95 -18.98 1.80
C HIS A 177 8.66 -19.88 2.99
N ILE A 178 8.27 -19.26 4.10
CA ILE A 178 7.83 -19.92 5.34
C ILE A 178 6.33 -19.72 5.54
N SER A 179 5.70 -20.59 6.29
CA SER A 179 4.31 -20.41 6.69
C SER A 179 4.18 -19.17 7.58
N TYR A 180 3.22 -18.31 7.24
CA TYR A 180 2.87 -17.16 8.08
C TYR A 180 2.13 -17.66 9.33
N GLU A 181 2.37 -17.05 10.49
CA GLU A 181 1.82 -17.46 11.79
C GLU A 181 2.31 -18.84 12.30
N ASP A 182 3.40 -19.39 11.76
CA ASP A 182 4.01 -20.65 12.20
C ASP A 182 5.41 -20.39 12.77
N ILE A 183 5.48 -20.24 14.10
CA ILE A 183 6.75 -20.01 14.82
C ILE A 183 7.73 -21.17 14.60
N GLY A 184 7.23 -22.40 14.61
CA GLY A 184 8.08 -23.58 14.38
C GLY A 184 8.68 -23.61 12.98
N ALA A 185 7.95 -23.15 11.95
CA ALA A 185 8.49 -22.98 10.61
C ALA A 185 9.58 -21.89 10.58
N ALA A 186 9.36 -20.77 11.27
CA ALA A 186 10.35 -19.71 11.40
C ALA A 186 11.64 -20.21 12.10
N GLU A 187 11.52 -20.93 13.21
CA GLU A 187 12.65 -21.51 13.96
C GLU A 187 13.51 -22.46 13.11
N ARG A 188 12.88 -23.30 12.30
CA ARG A 188 13.58 -24.24 11.41
C ARG A 188 14.25 -23.55 10.23
N ALA A 189 13.66 -22.47 9.71
CA ALA A 189 14.12 -21.81 8.49
C ALA A 189 15.17 -20.72 8.75
N ILE A 190 15.00 -19.90 9.81
CA ILE A 190 15.95 -18.85 10.15
C ILE A 190 17.23 -19.47 10.68
N SER A 191 18.36 -19.21 10.03
CA SER A 191 19.65 -19.86 10.34
C SER A 191 20.82 -18.88 10.18
N ALA A 192 22.02 -19.33 10.43
CA ALA A 192 23.24 -18.56 10.21
C ALA A 192 23.49 -18.21 8.73
N SER A 193 22.78 -18.82 7.78
CA SER A 193 22.83 -18.48 6.35
C SER A 193 21.80 -17.43 5.94
N THR A 194 20.85 -17.10 6.81
CA THR A 194 19.77 -16.15 6.54
C THR A 194 20.29 -14.72 6.62
N ALA A 195 20.18 -13.97 5.51
CA ALA A 195 20.49 -12.54 5.46
C ALA A 195 19.36 -11.73 6.09
N ALA A 196 18.12 -12.03 5.70
CA ALA A 196 16.94 -11.36 6.24
C ALA A 196 15.69 -12.22 6.19
N VAL A 197 14.73 -11.85 7.05
CA VAL A 197 13.32 -12.23 6.94
C VAL A 197 12.55 -10.98 6.53
N ILE A 198 11.74 -11.07 5.45
CA ILE A 198 10.85 -9.99 5.01
C ILE A 198 9.40 -10.39 5.26
N LEU A 199 8.66 -9.52 5.96
CA LEU A 199 7.26 -9.74 6.33
C LEU A 199 6.43 -8.46 6.13
N GLU A 200 5.15 -8.64 5.83
CA GLU A 200 4.11 -7.64 6.07
C GLU A 200 3.56 -7.85 7.50
N VAL A 201 3.37 -6.79 8.28
CA VAL A 201 2.70 -6.88 9.60
C VAL A 201 1.23 -7.28 9.43
N ILE A 202 0.61 -6.82 8.33
CA ILE A 202 -0.70 -7.28 7.88
C ILE A 202 -0.56 -7.61 6.40
N GLN A 203 -0.76 -8.85 6.01
CA GLN A 203 -0.69 -9.28 4.61
C GLN A 203 -1.85 -8.68 3.82
N GLY A 204 -1.57 -7.71 2.93
CA GLY A 204 -2.60 -6.99 2.19
C GLY A 204 -3.23 -7.81 1.08
N GLU A 205 -2.44 -8.14 0.06
CA GLU A 205 -2.88 -8.90 -1.12
C GLU A 205 -3.22 -10.35 -0.78
N GLY A 206 -2.62 -10.87 0.28
CA GLY A 206 -2.83 -12.24 0.77
C GLY A 206 -4.18 -12.48 1.45
N GLY A 207 -5.00 -11.43 1.68
CA GLY A 207 -6.34 -11.58 2.26
C GLY A 207 -6.59 -10.76 3.54
N VAL A 208 -5.85 -9.70 3.77
CA VAL A 208 -5.90 -8.87 4.99
C VAL A 208 -5.72 -9.73 6.25
N HIS A 209 -4.56 -10.37 6.37
CA HIS A 209 -4.24 -11.21 7.52
C HIS A 209 -3.26 -10.48 8.46
N PRO A 210 -3.74 -9.98 9.63
CA PRO A 210 -2.84 -9.45 10.65
C PRO A 210 -1.98 -10.56 11.25
N ALA A 211 -0.70 -10.26 11.49
CA ALA A 211 0.16 -11.11 12.30
C ALA A 211 -0.20 -11.01 13.78
N SER A 212 -0.01 -12.09 14.52
CA SER A 212 -0.03 -12.07 15.97
C SER A 212 1.24 -11.42 16.53
N LEU A 213 1.11 -10.77 17.70
CA LEU A 213 2.27 -10.22 18.40
C LEU A 213 3.27 -11.33 18.76
N GLU A 214 2.77 -12.51 19.12
CA GLU A 214 3.59 -13.68 19.47
C GLU A 214 4.49 -14.10 18.29
N PHE A 215 3.92 -14.21 17.08
CA PHE A 215 4.66 -14.56 15.88
C PHE A 215 5.72 -13.51 15.53
N LEU A 216 5.35 -12.23 15.51
CA LEU A 216 6.29 -11.15 15.19
C LEU A 216 7.44 -11.06 16.19
N THR A 217 7.13 -11.19 17.49
CA THR A 217 8.14 -11.20 18.56
C THR A 217 9.09 -12.40 18.39
N ALA A 218 8.55 -13.59 18.16
CA ALA A 218 9.36 -14.78 17.91
C ALA A 218 10.29 -14.61 16.72
N VAL A 219 9.79 -14.09 15.59
CA VAL A 219 10.62 -13.84 14.41
C VAL A 219 11.68 -12.78 14.68
N ARG A 220 11.34 -11.67 15.38
CA ARG A 220 12.31 -10.65 15.79
C ARG A 220 13.44 -11.23 16.63
N ASP A 221 13.09 -12.03 17.63
CA ASP A 221 14.06 -12.69 18.51
C ASP A 221 14.97 -13.67 17.77
N LEU A 222 14.38 -14.47 16.88
CA LEU A 222 15.13 -15.41 16.04
C LEU A 222 16.10 -14.68 15.12
N CYS A 223 15.67 -13.59 14.49
CA CYS A 223 16.53 -12.76 13.67
C CYS A 223 17.71 -12.23 14.48
N SER A 224 17.47 -11.66 15.67
CA SER A 224 18.50 -11.15 16.56
C SER A 224 19.49 -12.24 16.98
N LYS A 225 18.99 -13.39 17.41
CA LYS A 225 19.83 -14.54 17.85
C LYS A 225 20.68 -15.12 16.73
N ARG A 226 20.21 -15.10 15.49
CA ARG A 226 20.89 -15.70 14.32
C ARG A 226 21.66 -14.65 13.49
N GLY A 227 21.58 -13.37 13.86
CA GLY A 227 22.19 -12.26 13.11
C GLY A 227 21.61 -12.08 11.71
N ALA A 228 20.33 -12.39 11.53
CA ALA A 228 19.53 -12.07 10.35
C ALA A 228 18.86 -10.71 10.56
N LEU A 229 18.55 -9.98 9.48
CA LEU A 229 17.80 -8.74 9.59
C LEU A 229 16.30 -9.02 9.50
N LEU A 230 15.50 -8.26 10.25
CA LEU A 230 14.06 -8.19 10.08
C LEU A 230 13.71 -7.00 9.20
N ILE A 231 13.17 -7.28 8.01
CA ILE A 231 12.64 -6.29 7.08
C ILE A 231 11.12 -6.31 7.23
N LEU A 232 10.52 -5.18 7.61
CA LEU A 232 9.07 -5.04 7.59
C LEU A 232 8.64 -4.24 6.36
N ASP A 233 7.77 -4.84 5.56
CA ASP A 233 7.15 -4.22 4.40
C ASP A 233 5.87 -3.50 4.84
N GLU A 234 5.99 -2.19 5.04
CA GLU A 234 4.89 -1.31 5.39
C GLU A 234 4.42 -0.44 4.21
N VAL A 235 4.67 -0.90 3.00
CA VAL A 235 4.23 -0.22 1.77
C VAL A 235 2.71 -0.04 1.74
N GLN A 236 1.95 -0.98 2.31
CA GLN A 236 0.49 -0.88 2.38
C GLN A 236 -0.04 -0.52 3.76
N THR A 237 0.65 -0.88 4.82
CA THR A 237 0.20 -0.77 6.21
C THR A 237 0.61 0.53 6.89
N GLY A 238 1.66 1.18 6.42
CA GLY A 238 2.21 2.38 7.01
C GLY A 238 1.40 3.65 6.78
N LEU A 239 1.91 4.74 7.33
CA LEU A 239 1.40 6.10 7.15
C LEU A 239 -0.07 6.26 7.60
N GLY A 240 -0.40 5.75 8.77
CA GLY A 240 -1.73 5.91 9.37
C GLY A 240 -2.76 4.88 8.94
N ARG A 241 -2.52 4.09 7.87
CA ARG A 241 -3.50 3.15 7.30
C ARG A 241 -4.11 2.21 8.35
N THR A 242 -3.28 1.70 9.26
CA THR A 242 -3.67 0.68 10.25
C THR A 242 -3.97 1.24 11.65
N GLY A 243 -4.07 2.57 11.76
CA GLY A 243 -4.41 3.21 13.03
C GLY A 243 -3.22 3.65 13.89
N ALA A 244 -2.01 3.55 13.36
CA ALA A 244 -0.77 4.10 13.89
C ALA A 244 0.07 4.61 12.71
N TRP A 245 1.16 5.35 12.95
CA TRP A 245 2.07 5.76 11.90
C TRP A 245 2.56 4.55 11.10
N PHE A 246 2.98 3.50 11.80
CA PHE A 246 3.34 2.21 11.21
C PHE A 246 2.68 1.08 12.01
N ALA A 247 2.35 -0.02 11.32
CA ALA A 247 1.72 -1.17 11.97
C ALA A 247 2.66 -1.82 13.00
N CYS A 248 3.97 -1.77 12.77
CA CYS A 248 4.97 -2.27 13.69
C CYS A 248 5.02 -1.48 15.01
N ASP A 249 4.78 -0.16 14.99
CA ASP A 249 4.71 0.66 16.21
C ASP A 249 3.57 0.19 17.12
N ALA A 250 2.39 -0.03 16.54
CA ALA A 250 1.22 -0.52 17.25
C ALA A 250 1.43 -1.93 17.85
N MET A 251 2.41 -2.66 17.36
CA MET A 251 2.78 -4.01 17.83
C MET A 251 4.03 -3.99 18.72
N GLY A 252 4.70 -2.83 18.89
CA GLY A 252 5.96 -2.74 19.65
C GLY A 252 7.10 -3.55 19.02
N ILE A 253 7.08 -3.76 17.70
CA ILE A 253 8.10 -4.54 16.99
C ILE A 253 9.07 -3.59 16.30
N GLN A 254 10.34 -3.68 16.66
CA GLN A 254 11.41 -2.89 16.06
C GLN A 254 12.05 -3.63 14.89
N PRO A 255 11.87 -3.17 13.63
CA PRO A 255 12.58 -3.74 12.48
C PRO A 255 14.02 -3.22 12.37
N ASP A 256 14.86 -3.96 11.65
CA ASP A 256 16.17 -3.47 11.22
C ASP A 256 16.04 -2.61 9.95
N VAL A 257 15.07 -2.93 9.11
CA VAL A 257 14.76 -2.25 7.85
C VAL A 257 13.26 -2.14 7.66
N LEU A 258 12.79 -0.96 7.22
CA LEU A 258 11.40 -0.67 6.92
C LEU A 258 11.26 -0.26 5.45
N CYS A 259 10.29 -0.83 4.72
CA CYS A 259 9.97 -0.44 3.36
C CYS A 259 8.67 0.36 3.32
N LEU A 260 8.69 1.54 2.69
CA LEU A 260 7.54 2.41 2.50
C LEU A 260 7.27 2.65 1.01
N GLY A 261 6.04 3.04 0.69
CA GLY A 261 5.63 3.33 -0.67
C GLY A 261 4.19 3.83 -0.72
N LYS A 262 3.50 3.54 -1.83
CA LYS A 262 2.07 3.87 -2.02
C LYS A 262 1.73 5.31 -1.63
N GLY A 263 1.17 5.50 -0.43
CA GLY A 263 0.61 6.77 0.02
C GLY A 263 1.61 7.86 0.40
N ILE A 264 2.91 7.55 0.45
CA ILE A 264 3.92 8.47 1.01
C ILE A 264 4.00 9.81 0.28
N ALA A 265 3.81 9.85 -1.03
CA ALA A 265 3.88 11.07 -1.84
C ALA A 265 2.50 11.46 -2.43
N GLY A 266 1.40 11.12 -1.74
CA GLY A 266 0.06 11.58 -2.10
C GLY A 266 -0.43 11.17 -3.49
N GLY A 267 0.14 10.13 -4.08
CA GLY A 267 -0.17 9.62 -5.41
C GLY A 267 0.98 9.74 -6.41
N LEU A 268 2.03 10.52 -6.14
CA LEU A 268 3.24 10.52 -6.96
C LEU A 268 4.09 9.28 -6.68
N PRO A 269 4.81 8.77 -7.70
CA PRO A 269 5.72 7.65 -7.53
C PRO A 269 6.80 7.94 -6.50
N MET A 270 6.83 7.17 -5.40
CA MET A 270 7.87 7.20 -4.38
C MET A 270 7.89 5.88 -3.61
N GLY A 271 9.08 5.44 -3.26
CA GLY A 271 9.35 4.40 -2.28
C GLY A 271 10.49 4.84 -1.37
N VAL A 272 10.56 4.27 -0.18
CA VAL A 272 11.61 4.56 0.80
C VAL A 272 12.06 3.28 1.45
N VAL A 273 13.37 3.09 1.54
CA VAL A 273 13.98 2.12 2.45
C VAL A 273 14.51 2.90 3.65
N CYS A 274 14.06 2.54 4.85
CA CYS A 274 14.55 3.09 6.11
C CYS A 274 15.33 2.00 6.85
N TRP A 275 16.48 2.33 7.44
CA TRP A 275 17.22 1.35 8.22
C TRP A 275 17.99 1.95 9.39
N SER A 276 18.39 1.08 10.32
CA SER A 276 19.14 1.47 11.50
C SER A 276 20.54 1.96 11.14
N GLU A 277 20.97 3.04 11.78
CA GLU A 277 22.34 3.56 11.64
C GLU A 277 23.41 2.51 11.96
N SER A 278 23.10 1.57 12.86
CA SER A 278 24.00 0.47 13.23
C SER A 278 24.36 -0.44 12.04
N LEU A 279 23.55 -0.49 10.98
CA LEU A 279 23.84 -1.22 9.75
C LEU A 279 24.81 -0.49 8.83
N GLY A 280 25.18 0.75 9.16
CA GLY A 280 26.08 1.56 8.37
C GLY A 280 25.44 2.14 7.12
N ARG A 281 26.30 2.51 6.15
CA ARG A 281 25.89 3.07 4.86
C ARG A 281 26.03 2.04 3.75
N MET A 282 25.19 2.15 2.73
CA MET A 282 25.43 1.41 1.48
C MET A 282 26.78 1.82 0.89
N LYS A 283 27.48 0.86 0.30
CA LYS A 283 28.76 1.14 -0.39
C LYS A 283 28.47 2.08 -1.56
N GLU A 284 29.27 3.14 -1.68
CA GLU A 284 29.14 4.09 -2.78
C GLU A 284 29.12 3.38 -4.15
N GLY A 285 28.20 3.78 -5.01
CA GLY A 285 27.98 3.18 -6.33
C GLY A 285 27.35 1.78 -6.35
N SER A 286 27.05 1.17 -5.20
CA SER A 286 26.47 -0.19 -5.16
C SER A 286 24.97 -0.22 -5.46
N HIS A 287 24.28 0.88 -5.30
CA HIS A 287 22.84 1.06 -5.57
C HIS A 287 22.56 2.50 -5.97
N GLY A 288 21.43 2.73 -6.66
CA GLY A 288 21.06 4.08 -7.08
C GLY A 288 19.69 4.10 -7.77
N SER A 289 19.15 5.30 -7.89
CA SER A 289 17.91 5.59 -8.62
C SER A 289 18.06 6.95 -9.31
N THR A 290 17.75 7.01 -10.61
CA THR A 290 17.83 8.27 -11.37
C THR A 290 16.81 9.30 -10.87
N LEU A 291 15.61 8.87 -10.55
CA LEU A 291 14.48 9.73 -10.17
C LEU A 291 14.10 9.64 -8.69
N GLY A 292 14.71 8.73 -7.94
CA GLY A 292 14.44 8.56 -6.51
C GLY A 292 14.77 9.87 -5.76
N GLY A 293 13.85 10.28 -4.86
CA GLY A 293 14.01 11.51 -4.09
C GLY A 293 14.00 12.78 -4.94
N ASN A 294 13.31 12.78 -6.10
CA ASN A 294 13.14 14.01 -6.88
C ASN A 294 12.37 15.07 -6.06
N PRO A 295 12.70 16.37 -6.26
CA PRO A 295 12.11 17.45 -5.47
C PRO A 295 10.58 17.51 -5.51
N LEU A 296 9.97 17.18 -6.66
CA LEU A 296 8.52 17.21 -6.83
C LEU A 296 7.82 16.20 -5.93
N ALA A 297 8.29 14.95 -5.97
CA ALA A 297 7.73 13.88 -5.11
C ALA A 297 8.06 14.14 -3.63
N CYS A 298 9.23 14.70 -3.30
CA CYS A 298 9.57 15.08 -1.93
C CYS A 298 8.64 16.18 -1.39
N ALA A 299 8.30 17.19 -2.20
CA ALA A 299 7.36 18.24 -1.79
C ALA A 299 5.95 17.68 -1.54
N ALA A 300 5.48 16.77 -2.39
CA ALA A 300 4.22 16.09 -2.20
C ALA A 300 4.22 15.19 -0.94
N ALA A 301 5.34 14.50 -0.67
CA ALA A 301 5.50 13.67 0.52
C ALA A 301 5.49 14.52 1.80
N LEU A 302 6.19 15.66 1.81
CA LEU A 302 6.15 16.61 2.93
C LEU A 302 4.72 17.05 3.22
N ALA A 303 3.98 17.50 2.19
CA ALA A 303 2.58 17.89 2.36
C ALA A 303 1.70 16.73 2.86
N THR A 304 2.01 15.49 2.48
CA THR A 304 1.31 14.30 2.96
C THR A 304 1.56 14.07 4.44
N LEU A 305 2.83 14.13 4.88
CA LEU A 305 3.19 13.95 6.29
C LEU A 305 2.58 15.05 7.17
N ASP A 306 2.61 16.31 6.71
CA ASP A 306 2.04 17.44 7.42
C ASP A 306 0.52 17.25 7.66
N VAL A 307 -0.24 16.84 6.64
CA VAL A 307 -1.68 16.60 6.80
C VAL A 307 -1.96 15.40 7.71
N LEU A 308 -1.19 14.31 7.57
CA LEU A 308 -1.34 13.13 8.43
C LEU A 308 -1.19 13.50 9.91
N GLU A 309 -0.22 14.36 10.23
CA GLU A 309 0.06 14.80 11.59
C GLU A 309 -0.97 15.83 12.09
N GLU A 310 -1.17 16.92 11.34
CA GLU A 310 -2.03 18.04 11.74
C GLU A 310 -3.51 17.63 11.93
N GLU A 311 -3.99 16.68 11.12
CA GLU A 311 -5.37 16.18 11.21
C GLU A 311 -5.46 14.89 12.04
N ASP A 312 -4.35 14.44 12.65
CA ASP A 312 -4.26 13.22 13.46
C ASP A 312 -4.91 12.00 12.78
N LEU A 313 -4.62 11.84 11.49
CA LEU A 313 -5.26 10.82 10.66
C LEU A 313 -4.94 9.37 11.09
N PRO A 314 -3.78 9.04 11.69
CA PRO A 314 -3.57 7.72 12.26
C PRO A 314 -4.60 7.36 13.35
N ASN A 315 -4.84 8.24 14.33
CA ASN A 315 -5.83 8.02 15.38
C ASN A 315 -7.26 8.00 14.84
N ARG A 316 -7.56 8.87 13.86
CA ARG A 316 -8.84 8.84 13.14
C ARG A 316 -9.06 7.48 12.44
N SER A 317 -8.05 6.96 11.76
CA SER A 317 -8.08 5.64 11.12
C SER A 317 -8.34 4.53 12.14
N HIS A 318 -7.70 4.61 13.30
CA HIS A 318 -7.93 3.67 14.41
C HIS A 318 -9.39 3.69 14.86
N ALA A 319 -9.90 4.84 15.21
CA ALA A 319 -11.27 4.99 15.74
C ALA A 319 -12.35 4.54 14.73
N LEU A 320 -12.21 4.93 13.47
CA LEU A 320 -13.14 4.52 12.40
C LEU A 320 -13.04 3.02 12.12
N GLY A 321 -11.83 2.46 12.13
CA GLY A 321 -11.59 1.04 11.91
C GLY A 321 -12.19 0.16 13.00
N GLU A 322 -11.95 0.47 14.27
CA GLU A 322 -12.52 -0.23 15.42
C GLU A 322 -14.05 -0.24 15.37
N ARG A 323 -14.64 0.92 15.05
CA ARG A 323 -16.09 1.03 14.88
C ARG A 323 -16.59 0.11 13.76
N LEU A 324 -15.98 0.16 12.57
CA LEU A 324 -16.39 -0.65 11.42
C LEU A 324 -16.27 -2.15 11.71
N LEU A 325 -15.15 -2.58 12.31
CA LEU A 325 -14.95 -3.99 12.67
C LEU A 325 -16.01 -4.46 13.64
N LYS A 326 -16.39 -3.64 14.63
CA LYS A 326 -17.47 -3.95 15.57
C LYS A 326 -18.84 -4.03 14.88
N GLU A 327 -19.15 -3.08 14.01
CA GLU A 327 -20.45 -3.02 13.29
C GLU A 327 -20.58 -4.16 12.28
N PHE A 328 -19.53 -4.50 11.55
CA PHE A 328 -19.52 -5.64 10.66
C PHE A 328 -19.59 -6.97 11.43
N GLY A 329 -18.83 -7.10 12.53
CA GLY A 329 -18.82 -8.32 13.36
C GLY A 329 -20.15 -8.60 14.05
N GLY A 330 -20.95 -7.56 14.33
CA GLY A 330 -22.30 -7.69 14.88
C GLY A 330 -23.35 -8.15 13.87
N ALA A 331 -23.08 -8.06 12.58
CA ALA A 331 -24.00 -8.47 11.52
C ALA A 331 -23.68 -9.91 11.07
N ASN A 332 -24.38 -10.87 11.67
CA ASN A 332 -24.19 -12.31 11.42
C ASN A 332 -24.74 -12.70 10.04
N HIS A 333 -23.98 -12.50 8.96
CA HIS A 333 -24.43 -12.78 7.59
C HIS A 333 -23.97 -14.17 7.11
N PRO A 334 -24.86 -15.04 6.53
CA PRO A 334 -24.49 -16.42 6.14
C PRO A 334 -23.32 -16.53 5.18
N LEU A 335 -23.16 -15.56 4.27
CA LEU A 335 -22.06 -15.55 3.30
C LEU A 335 -20.73 -15.03 3.86
N VAL A 336 -20.73 -14.42 5.06
CA VAL A 336 -19.50 -13.94 5.69
C VAL A 336 -18.89 -15.05 6.52
N ARG A 337 -17.59 -15.33 6.28
CA ARG A 337 -16.82 -16.30 7.06
C ARG A 337 -16.12 -15.61 8.22
N GLU A 338 -15.50 -14.49 7.95
CA GLU A 338 -14.68 -13.74 8.89
C GLU A 338 -14.56 -12.28 8.45
N ILE A 339 -14.45 -11.39 9.41
CA ILE A 339 -14.11 -9.99 9.18
C ILE A 339 -12.87 -9.69 10.01
N ARG A 340 -11.85 -9.12 9.39
CA ARG A 340 -10.56 -8.85 10.01
C ARG A 340 -9.91 -7.60 9.45
N GLY A 341 -8.93 -7.07 10.16
CA GLY A 341 -8.21 -5.88 9.75
C GLY A 341 -7.72 -5.06 10.93
N ARG A 342 -7.20 -3.90 10.64
CA ARG A 342 -6.79 -2.89 11.62
C ARG A 342 -6.87 -1.51 10.99
N GLY A 343 -7.37 -0.52 11.75
CA GLY A 343 -7.63 0.80 11.19
C GLY A 343 -8.52 0.73 9.96
N LEU A 344 -8.19 1.47 8.92
CA LEU A 344 -8.93 1.49 7.65
C LEU A 344 -8.35 0.52 6.60
N MET A 345 -7.84 -0.62 7.04
CA MET A 345 -7.47 -1.76 6.21
C MET A 345 -8.33 -2.95 6.64
N ILE A 346 -9.44 -3.19 5.92
CA ILE A 346 -10.48 -4.15 6.31
C ILE A 346 -10.65 -5.20 5.24
N GLY A 347 -10.71 -6.46 5.66
CA GLY A 347 -11.01 -7.63 4.84
C GLY A 347 -12.28 -8.33 5.31
N ILE A 348 -13.23 -8.54 4.41
CA ILE A 348 -14.44 -9.30 4.62
C ILE A 348 -14.29 -10.60 3.82
N ASP A 349 -14.00 -11.71 4.49
CA ASP A 349 -13.82 -13.02 3.86
C ASP A 349 -15.17 -13.69 3.65
N LEU A 350 -15.49 -13.96 2.40
CA LEU A 350 -16.75 -14.57 1.99
C LEU A 350 -16.61 -16.09 1.85
N ARG A 351 -17.70 -16.82 2.03
CA ARG A 351 -17.78 -18.28 1.78
C ARG A 351 -17.83 -18.64 0.30
N GLN A 352 -17.75 -17.63 -0.57
CA GLN A 352 -17.79 -17.78 -2.02
C GLN A 352 -16.82 -16.79 -2.69
N ARG A 353 -16.75 -16.80 -4.01
CA ARG A 353 -15.93 -15.85 -4.77
C ARG A 353 -16.42 -14.42 -4.55
N VAL A 354 -15.48 -13.50 -4.42
CA VAL A 354 -15.75 -12.08 -4.16
C VAL A 354 -16.26 -11.32 -5.39
N THR A 355 -16.09 -11.88 -6.59
CA THR A 355 -16.41 -11.19 -7.86
C THR A 355 -17.85 -10.69 -7.96
N PRO A 356 -18.91 -11.47 -7.59
CA PRO A 356 -20.28 -10.97 -7.58
C PRO A 356 -20.45 -9.76 -6.65
N ALA A 357 -19.87 -9.81 -5.44
CA ALA A 357 -19.95 -8.70 -4.49
C ALA A 357 -19.29 -7.43 -5.03
N LEU A 358 -18.14 -7.55 -5.70
CA LEU A 358 -17.47 -6.40 -6.33
C LEU A 358 -18.29 -5.78 -7.45
N LYS A 359 -18.99 -6.59 -8.26
CA LYS A 359 -19.89 -6.11 -9.31
C LYS A 359 -21.09 -5.37 -8.69
N GLY A 360 -21.79 -6.00 -7.74
CA GLY A 360 -22.96 -5.42 -7.09
C GLY A 360 -22.66 -4.14 -6.31
N LEU A 361 -21.46 -3.99 -5.76
CA LEU A 361 -21.00 -2.74 -5.15
C LEU A 361 -20.77 -1.66 -6.21
N MET A 362 -20.14 -2.02 -7.33
CA MET A 362 -19.87 -1.10 -8.41
C MET A 362 -21.16 -0.53 -9.00
N THR A 363 -22.21 -1.33 -9.17
CA THR A 363 -23.53 -0.85 -9.63
C THR A 363 -24.19 0.10 -8.63
N ARG A 364 -23.84 0.00 -7.34
CA ARG A 364 -24.28 0.91 -6.26
C ARG A 364 -23.35 2.10 -6.03
N GLY A 365 -22.39 2.32 -6.92
CA GLY A 365 -21.48 3.45 -6.82
C GLY A 365 -20.40 3.28 -5.73
N VAL A 366 -20.02 2.06 -5.40
CA VAL A 366 -18.93 1.76 -4.46
C VAL A 366 -17.84 0.93 -5.14
N LEU A 367 -16.61 1.42 -5.12
CA LEU A 367 -15.45 0.70 -5.63
C LEU A 367 -14.69 0.04 -4.49
N ALA A 368 -14.49 -1.26 -4.58
CA ALA A 368 -13.70 -2.04 -3.63
C ALA A 368 -12.72 -2.98 -4.35
N LEU A 369 -11.82 -3.63 -3.61
CA LEU A 369 -10.76 -4.49 -4.14
C LEU A 369 -10.94 -5.95 -3.70
N PRO A 370 -10.50 -6.92 -4.51
CA PRO A 370 -10.29 -8.26 -4.02
C PRO A 370 -8.96 -8.35 -3.26
N ALA A 371 -8.89 -9.22 -2.26
CA ALA A 371 -7.63 -9.73 -1.71
C ALA A 371 -7.68 -11.26 -1.71
N GLY A 372 -7.14 -11.85 -2.78
CA GLY A 372 -7.39 -13.26 -3.10
C GLY A 372 -8.79 -13.53 -3.66
N PRO A 373 -9.24 -14.80 -3.72
CA PRO A 373 -10.47 -15.17 -4.42
C PRO A 373 -11.77 -14.86 -3.66
N THR A 374 -11.72 -14.74 -2.34
CA THR A 374 -12.91 -14.67 -1.46
C THR A 374 -13.00 -13.41 -0.61
N VAL A 375 -11.93 -12.62 -0.51
CA VAL A 375 -11.89 -11.47 0.41
C VAL A 375 -12.25 -10.18 -0.32
N LEU A 376 -13.28 -9.50 0.15
CA LEU A 376 -13.59 -8.12 -0.18
C LEU A 376 -12.71 -7.22 0.71
N ARG A 377 -11.83 -6.43 0.08
CA ARG A 377 -10.92 -5.54 0.79
C ARG A 377 -11.35 -4.09 0.64
N LEU A 378 -11.39 -3.38 1.77
CA LEU A 378 -11.64 -1.95 1.84
C LEU A 378 -10.36 -1.24 2.29
N LEU A 379 -9.97 -0.23 1.53
CA LEU A 379 -8.84 0.68 1.77
C LEU A 379 -9.30 2.13 1.51
N PRO A 380 -10.33 2.64 2.23
CA PRO A 380 -10.81 4.01 1.99
C PRO A 380 -9.70 5.04 2.27
N PRO A 381 -9.79 6.27 1.74
CA PRO A 381 -8.95 7.37 2.20
C PRO A 381 -9.11 7.57 3.72
N LEU A 382 -8.05 8.03 4.40
CA LEU A 382 -8.10 8.28 5.85
C LEU A 382 -9.03 9.44 6.22
N ILE A 383 -9.29 10.32 5.25
CA ILE A 383 -10.23 11.45 5.37
C ILE A 383 -11.70 11.06 5.15
N VAL A 384 -11.99 9.79 4.84
CA VAL A 384 -13.35 9.30 4.59
C VAL A 384 -14.30 9.71 5.71
N GLN A 385 -15.52 10.11 5.37
CA GLN A 385 -16.51 10.49 6.37
C GLN A 385 -17.24 9.27 6.92
N GLN A 386 -17.65 9.36 8.18
CA GLN A 386 -18.40 8.27 8.83
C GLN A 386 -19.67 7.91 8.07
N SER A 387 -20.43 8.91 7.58
CA SER A 387 -21.64 8.69 6.78
C SER A 387 -21.37 7.97 5.46
N GLU A 388 -20.20 8.16 4.87
CA GLU A 388 -19.78 7.43 3.68
C GLU A 388 -19.49 5.96 4.00
N LEU A 389 -18.84 5.67 5.13
CA LEU A 389 -18.60 4.32 5.61
C LEU A 389 -19.91 3.60 5.98
N ASP A 390 -20.88 4.33 6.58
CA ASP A 390 -22.22 3.79 6.87
C ASP A 390 -22.95 3.38 5.58
N HIS A 391 -22.88 4.21 4.54
CA HIS A 391 -23.44 3.92 3.23
C HIS A 391 -22.76 2.70 2.59
N VAL A 392 -21.42 2.62 2.64
CA VAL A 392 -20.67 1.47 2.11
C VAL A 392 -21.04 0.19 2.84
N ARG A 393 -21.15 0.22 4.17
CA ARG A 393 -21.58 -0.92 4.98
C ARG A 393 -22.97 -1.39 4.57
N GLN A 394 -23.92 -0.48 4.43
CA GLN A 394 -25.27 -0.79 3.98
C GLN A 394 -25.24 -1.44 2.59
N ALA A 395 -24.54 -0.83 1.62
CA ALA A 395 -24.41 -1.38 0.27
C ALA A 395 -23.81 -2.78 0.24
N ILE A 396 -22.81 -3.06 1.11
CA ILE A 396 -22.22 -4.41 1.23
C ILE A 396 -23.27 -5.43 1.67
N PHE A 397 -24.05 -5.15 2.72
CA PHE A 397 -25.04 -6.10 3.21
C PHE A 397 -26.20 -6.29 2.21
N GLU A 398 -26.68 -5.23 1.56
CA GLU A 398 -27.70 -5.35 0.51
C GLU A 398 -27.23 -6.26 -0.64
N VAL A 399 -25.98 -6.08 -1.10
CA VAL A 399 -25.38 -6.93 -2.13
C VAL A 399 -25.24 -8.37 -1.66
N LEU A 400 -24.82 -8.60 -0.41
CA LEU A 400 -24.68 -9.95 0.12
C LEU A 400 -26.03 -10.65 0.29
N GLU A 401 -27.09 -9.95 0.69
CA GLU A 401 -28.45 -10.49 0.75
C GLU A 401 -28.98 -10.87 -0.64
N GLU A 402 -28.77 -10.02 -1.65
CA GLU A 402 -29.15 -10.35 -3.02
C GLU A 402 -28.45 -11.60 -3.56
N ILE A 403 -27.14 -11.71 -3.28
CA ILE A 403 -26.36 -12.90 -3.63
C ILE A 403 -26.90 -14.13 -2.90
N ASN A 404 -27.22 -14.01 -1.61
CA ASN A 404 -27.74 -15.11 -0.78
C ASN A 404 -29.11 -15.59 -1.27
N ASP A 405 -29.95 -14.67 -1.73
CA ASP A 405 -31.27 -14.96 -2.31
C ASP A 405 -31.20 -15.50 -3.75
N GLY A 406 -30.01 -15.62 -4.34
CA GLY A 406 -29.82 -16.09 -5.71
C GLY A 406 -30.32 -15.12 -6.77
N ARG A 407 -30.44 -13.82 -6.44
CA ARG A 407 -30.80 -12.78 -7.40
C ARG A 407 -29.60 -12.46 -8.31
N ASP A 408 -29.86 -12.31 -9.61
CA ASP A 408 -28.84 -11.87 -10.56
C ASP A 408 -28.36 -10.46 -10.21
N ILE A 409 -27.05 -10.31 -10.13
CA ILE A 409 -26.38 -9.02 -9.90
C ILE A 409 -25.82 -8.58 -11.26
N ASP A 410 -26.65 -7.94 -12.04
CA ASP A 410 -26.26 -7.32 -13.31
C ASP A 410 -25.60 -5.94 -13.10
#